data_4549396ab0017c528524d8038a709ea8
#
_entry.id   4549396ab0017c528524d8038a709ea8
#
_cell.length_a   1.000
_cell.length_b   1.000
_cell.length_c   1.000
_cell.angle_alpha   90.00
_cell.angle_beta   90.00
_cell.angle_gamma   90.00
#
_symmetry.space_group_name_H-M   'P 1'
#
loop_
_entity.id
_entity.type
_entity.pdbx_description
1 polymer ?
#
loop_
_entity_poly.entity_id
_entity_poly.type
_entity_poly.pdbx_seq_one_letter_code
_entity_poly.pdbx_strand_id
1 'polypeptide(L)'
;MKAKSLNTFLLLLTGQFILAASLNLASASELYFIDAHSQLDHRVDDPELVIQRMDESNVYRTILAARSKRQPGEIVDMAEYHPQRIVPAVRTKSGAYNTDNPKYYKKMKKQLRDGRYKAMAEILLYHAQKGDKAPEVMVYPDDPRVKFALNVAIEHHWPFVIHIEFASLQGKQRQQFMQKMKNLLAENPNHAIVLNHLGQLRANELAPLLRQYQNLHVLTAHTNPAIITHSNQPWSNMFDGKKLSSEWKDLILQHPNQFVFALDNVWERHWREFYPEQMAYWKSALADLPSEVAHAVAHGNAERLWQLAPR
;
A
#
# COMPACT_ATOMS: atom_id res chain seq x y z
N MET A 1 -32.52 89.71 -30.94
CA MET A 1 -32.81 88.93 -29.70
C MET A 1 -31.90 87.71 -29.73
N LYS A 2 -31.06 87.62 -28.73
CA LYS A 2 -29.88 86.70 -28.68
C LYS A 2 -30.29 85.34 -28.15
N ALA A 3 -30.05 84.24 -28.91
CA ALA A 3 -30.15 82.85 -28.42
C ALA A 3 -28.77 82.39 -27.87
N LYS A 4 -28.74 81.96 -26.64
CA LYS A 4 -27.56 81.40 -25.97
C LYS A 4 -27.43 79.89 -26.27
N SER A 5 -26.30 79.51 -26.81
CA SER A 5 -25.85 78.11 -27.00
C SER A 5 -25.46 77.51 -25.68
N LEU A 6 -25.99 76.35 -25.38
CA LEU A 6 -25.60 75.49 -24.17
C LEU A 6 -24.72 74.35 -24.65
N ASN A 7 -23.43 74.45 -24.32
CA ASN A 7 -22.46 73.36 -24.55
C ASN A 7 -22.61 72.30 -23.47
N THR A 8 -22.99 71.13 -23.87
CA THR A 8 -23.02 69.97 -22.99
C THR A 8 -21.71 69.23 -23.13
N PHE A 9 -20.88 69.21 -22.05
CA PHE A 9 -19.66 68.42 -21.93
C PHE A 9 -20.05 67.02 -21.60
N LEU A 10 -19.72 66.06 -22.48
CA LEU A 10 -19.87 64.62 -22.24
C LEU A 10 -18.56 64.08 -21.64
N LEU A 11 -18.56 63.78 -20.33
CA LEU A 11 -17.46 63.07 -19.67
C LEU A 11 -17.56 61.55 -19.94
N LEU A 12 -16.65 61.05 -20.74
CA LEU A 12 -16.41 59.61 -20.91
C LEU A 12 -15.60 59.10 -19.73
N LEU A 13 -16.25 58.41 -18.80
CA LEU A 13 -15.61 57.62 -17.75
C LEU A 13 -15.23 56.25 -18.35
N THR A 14 -13.95 56.07 -18.68
CA THR A 14 -13.39 54.75 -19.00
C THR A 14 -13.11 54.02 -17.70
N GLY A 15 -14.06 53.16 -17.30
CA GLY A 15 -13.86 52.23 -16.19
C GLY A 15 -12.90 51.13 -16.62
N GLN A 16 -11.67 51.15 -16.12
CA GLN A 16 -10.76 50.02 -16.19
C GLN A 16 -11.21 48.96 -15.18
N PHE A 17 -11.83 47.88 -15.66
CA PHE A 17 -12.02 46.66 -14.88
C PHE A 17 -10.66 45.97 -14.75
N ILE A 18 -10.00 46.14 -13.62
CA ILE A 18 -8.87 45.27 -13.23
C ILE A 18 -9.47 43.94 -12.76
N LEU A 19 -9.45 42.94 -13.66
CA LEU A 19 -9.75 41.55 -13.32
C LEU A 19 -8.59 41.02 -12.48
N ALA A 20 -8.68 41.10 -11.15
CA ALA A 20 -7.77 40.44 -10.24
C ALA A 20 -7.98 38.94 -10.35
N ALA A 21 -7.21 38.30 -11.21
CA ALA A 21 -7.07 36.86 -11.21
C ALA A 21 -6.39 36.47 -9.88
N SER A 22 -7.19 36.08 -8.90
CA SER A 22 -6.70 35.41 -7.69
C SER A 22 -6.12 34.07 -8.14
N LEU A 23 -4.82 34.04 -8.36
CA LEU A 23 -4.05 32.78 -8.39
C LEU A 23 -4.19 32.16 -7.00
N ASN A 24 -5.15 31.27 -6.84
CA ASN A 24 -5.13 30.30 -5.75
C ASN A 24 -3.86 29.46 -5.96
N LEU A 25 -2.75 29.91 -5.38
CA LEU A 25 -1.63 29.06 -5.04
C LEU A 25 -2.18 28.07 -4.01
N ALA A 26 -2.76 26.98 -4.50
CA ALA A 26 -2.96 25.82 -3.66
C ALA A 26 -1.58 25.49 -3.10
N SER A 27 -1.36 25.77 -1.83
CA SER A 27 -0.18 25.33 -1.11
C SER A 27 -0.06 23.84 -1.39
N ALA A 28 0.99 23.44 -2.11
CA ALA A 28 1.27 22.03 -2.34
C ALA A 28 1.33 21.40 -0.94
N SER A 29 0.32 20.61 -0.58
CA SER A 29 0.32 19.95 0.71
C SER A 29 1.58 19.10 0.80
N GLU A 30 2.29 19.21 1.91
CA GLU A 30 3.51 18.42 2.13
C GLU A 30 3.18 16.93 1.91
N LEU A 31 3.98 16.26 1.08
CA LEU A 31 3.80 14.85 0.76
C LEU A 31 3.92 14.01 2.04
N TYR A 32 2.84 13.36 2.43
CA TYR A 32 2.82 12.38 3.50
C TYR A 32 2.66 10.97 2.94
N PHE A 33 2.85 9.96 3.79
CA PHE A 33 2.79 8.57 3.39
C PHE A 33 1.73 7.80 4.20
N ILE A 34 1.15 6.78 3.57
CA ILE A 34 0.39 5.74 4.25
C ILE A 34 1.07 4.41 3.94
N ASP A 35 1.66 3.79 4.96
CA ASP A 35 2.20 2.43 4.85
C ASP A 35 1.04 1.43 4.84
N ALA A 36 0.71 0.93 3.65
CA ALA A 36 -0.45 0.08 3.43
C ALA A 36 -0.28 -1.36 3.93
N HIS A 37 0.91 -1.74 4.40
CA HIS A 37 1.15 -3.07 4.97
C HIS A 37 2.42 -3.11 5.81
N SER A 38 2.24 -3.31 7.11
CA SER A 38 3.31 -3.67 8.06
C SER A 38 2.80 -4.62 9.14
N GLN A 39 3.69 -5.27 9.82
CA GLN A 39 3.39 -6.24 10.86
C GLN A 39 4.22 -5.91 12.11
N LEU A 40 3.70 -6.22 13.29
CA LEU A 40 4.41 -6.00 14.54
C LEU A 40 4.71 -7.35 15.23
N ASP A 41 5.98 -7.75 15.20
CA ASP A 41 6.42 -8.98 15.87
C ASP A 41 6.39 -8.81 17.39
N HIS A 42 6.18 -9.90 18.12
CA HIS A 42 6.14 -9.90 19.58
C HIS A 42 7.47 -9.49 20.25
N ARG A 43 8.58 -9.51 19.52
CA ARG A 43 9.91 -9.10 19.99
C ARG A 43 10.17 -7.60 19.85
N VAL A 44 9.27 -6.86 19.26
CA VAL A 44 9.29 -5.39 19.34
C VAL A 44 8.70 -5.01 20.68
N ASP A 45 9.56 -4.82 21.68
CA ASP A 45 9.15 -4.65 23.08
C ASP A 45 8.43 -3.31 23.30
N ASP A 46 8.80 -2.27 22.56
CA ASP A 46 8.18 -0.95 22.60
C ASP A 46 7.33 -0.69 21.34
N PRO A 47 6.01 -0.86 21.39
CA PRO A 47 5.12 -0.53 20.27
C PRO A 47 5.09 0.95 19.88
N GLU A 48 5.37 1.87 20.82
CA GLU A 48 5.42 3.31 20.55
C GLU A 48 6.56 3.68 19.58
N LEU A 49 7.57 2.85 19.45
CA LEU A 49 8.60 2.96 18.40
C LEU A 49 7.98 3.09 17.00
N VAL A 50 6.85 2.44 16.74
CA VAL A 50 6.14 2.52 15.45
C VAL A 50 5.70 3.97 15.22
N ILE A 51 5.04 4.58 16.21
CA ILE A 51 4.54 5.96 16.12
C ILE A 51 5.70 6.94 15.97
N GLN A 52 6.76 6.78 16.79
CA GLN A 52 7.95 7.61 16.68
C GLN A 52 8.55 7.57 15.25
N ARG A 53 8.72 6.39 14.66
CA ARG A 53 9.26 6.25 13.30
C ARG A 53 8.35 6.85 12.23
N MET A 54 7.05 6.71 12.41
CA MET A 54 6.06 7.35 11.53
C MET A 54 6.20 8.89 11.57
N ASP A 55 6.34 9.47 12.77
CA ASP A 55 6.49 10.92 12.96
C ASP A 55 7.77 11.44 12.32
N GLU A 56 8.90 10.81 12.59
CA GLU A 56 10.21 11.16 12.02
C GLU A 56 10.22 11.10 10.48
N SER A 57 9.31 10.33 9.90
CA SER A 57 9.32 10.02 8.47
C SER A 57 8.15 10.62 7.68
N ASN A 58 7.26 11.37 8.32
CA ASN A 58 6.02 11.88 7.72
C ASN A 58 5.10 10.75 7.19
N VAL A 59 5.07 9.62 7.90
CA VAL A 59 4.09 8.56 7.66
C VAL A 59 2.87 8.83 8.53
N TYR A 60 1.76 9.17 7.90
CA TYR A 60 0.55 9.56 8.62
C TYR A 60 -0.20 8.35 9.19
N ARG A 61 -0.30 7.27 8.41
CA ARG A 61 -0.96 6.02 8.84
C ARG A 61 -0.15 4.78 8.48
N THR A 62 -0.34 3.73 9.28
CA THR A 62 0.17 2.38 8.97
C THR A 62 -0.95 1.37 9.16
N ILE A 63 -1.18 0.54 8.12
CA ILE A 63 -2.05 -0.65 8.22
C ILE A 63 -1.21 -1.74 8.88
N LEU A 64 -1.54 -2.07 10.13
CA LEU A 64 -0.71 -2.87 11.00
C LEU A 64 -1.40 -4.18 11.44
N ALA A 65 -0.69 -5.30 11.36
CA ALA A 65 -1.14 -6.59 11.84
C ALA A 65 -0.19 -7.17 12.90
N ALA A 66 -0.74 -7.99 13.80
CA ALA A 66 0.08 -8.73 14.75
C ALA A 66 0.88 -9.86 14.07
N ARG A 67 2.11 -10.08 14.51
CA ARG A 67 3.00 -11.14 14.01
C ARG A 67 3.46 -12.08 15.13
N SER A 68 3.77 -13.33 14.78
CA SER A 68 4.30 -14.37 15.69
C SER A 68 3.44 -14.59 16.93
N LYS A 69 3.95 -14.33 18.14
CA LYS A 69 3.24 -14.51 19.42
C LYS A 69 2.47 -13.27 19.88
N ARG A 70 2.62 -12.11 19.20
CA ARG A 70 1.84 -10.91 19.52
C ARG A 70 0.36 -11.19 19.35
N GLN A 71 -0.43 -10.81 20.34
CA GLN A 71 -1.88 -11.02 20.25
C GLN A 71 -2.52 -10.00 19.30
N PRO A 72 -3.47 -10.42 18.44
CA PRO A 72 -4.14 -9.48 17.52
C PRO A 72 -4.84 -8.31 18.24
N GLY A 73 -5.35 -8.52 19.46
CA GLY A 73 -5.96 -7.46 20.27
C GLY A 73 -5.01 -6.31 20.62
N GLU A 74 -3.71 -6.60 20.80
CA GLU A 74 -2.72 -5.54 21.08
C GLU A 74 -2.63 -4.50 19.97
N ILE A 75 -2.84 -4.89 18.70
CA ILE A 75 -2.89 -3.93 17.57
C ILE A 75 -4.18 -3.10 17.60
N VAL A 76 -5.28 -3.70 18.02
CA VAL A 76 -6.55 -2.99 18.18
C VAL A 76 -6.44 -1.97 19.32
N ASP A 77 -5.87 -2.36 20.45
CA ASP A 77 -5.64 -1.47 21.59
C ASP A 77 -4.71 -0.31 21.20
N MET A 78 -3.63 -0.58 20.43
CA MET A 78 -2.76 0.44 19.89
C MET A 78 -3.50 1.40 18.93
N ALA A 79 -4.45 0.89 18.13
CA ALA A 79 -5.27 1.73 17.26
C ALA A 79 -6.27 2.59 18.04
N GLU A 80 -6.73 2.16 19.22
CA GLU A 80 -7.58 2.99 20.10
C GLU A 80 -6.79 4.15 20.73
N TYR A 81 -5.52 3.93 21.08
CA TYR A 81 -4.63 5.00 21.55
C TYR A 81 -4.21 5.96 20.44
N HIS A 82 -4.08 5.45 19.21
CA HIS A 82 -3.62 6.20 18.03
C HIS A 82 -4.60 6.07 16.84
N PRO A 83 -5.87 6.53 16.99
CA PRO A 83 -6.96 6.20 16.05
C PRO A 83 -6.77 6.77 14.63
N GLN A 84 -5.95 7.80 14.47
CA GLN A 84 -5.62 8.37 13.15
C GLN A 84 -4.31 7.82 12.56
N ARG A 85 -3.57 7.02 13.32
CA ARG A 85 -2.23 6.57 12.97
C ARG A 85 -2.19 5.08 12.64
N ILE A 86 -2.89 4.25 13.39
CA ILE A 86 -2.90 2.79 13.23
C ILE A 86 -4.24 2.34 12.68
N VAL A 87 -4.19 1.60 11.57
CA VAL A 87 -5.34 0.89 10.99
C VAL A 87 -5.18 -0.59 11.32
N PRO A 88 -5.95 -1.14 12.26
CA PRO A 88 -5.76 -2.52 12.72
C PRO A 88 -6.23 -3.52 11.66
N ALA A 89 -5.34 -4.43 11.27
CA ALA A 89 -5.60 -5.46 10.29
C ALA A 89 -5.77 -6.84 10.95
N VAL A 90 -6.78 -7.59 10.48
CA VAL A 90 -7.00 -8.98 10.86
C VAL A 90 -5.76 -9.80 10.52
N ARG A 91 -5.21 -10.51 11.51
CA ARG A 91 -4.08 -11.41 11.31
C ARG A 91 -4.52 -12.66 10.57
N THR A 92 -3.86 -12.97 9.48
CA THR A 92 -4.14 -14.11 8.59
C THR A 92 -3.11 -15.23 8.73
N LYS A 93 -1.84 -14.88 8.93
CA LYS A 93 -0.72 -15.83 9.02
C LYS A 93 -0.74 -16.62 10.32
N SER A 94 -0.73 -17.95 10.22
CA SER A 94 -0.62 -18.85 11.38
C SER A 94 -0.25 -20.27 10.95
N GLY A 95 0.29 -21.07 11.86
CA GLY A 95 0.50 -22.51 11.59
C GLY A 95 -0.80 -23.24 11.23
N ALA A 96 -1.95 -22.79 11.76
CA ALA A 96 -3.24 -23.37 11.40
C ALA A 96 -3.61 -23.08 9.93
N TYR A 97 -3.25 -21.92 9.38
CA TYR A 97 -3.38 -21.62 7.95
C TYR A 97 -2.47 -22.53 7.11
N ASN A 98 -1.20 -22.63 7.47
CA ASN A 98 -0.21 -23.40 6.71
C ASN A 98 -0.55 -24.89 6.62
N THR A 99 -1.18 -25.46 7.67
CA THR A 99 -1.49 -26.90 7.79
C THR A 99 -2.95 -27.24 7.51
N ASP A 100 -3.71 -26.33 6.93
CA ASP A 100 -5.17 -26.50 6.67
C ASP A 100 -5.96 -26.95 7.92
N ASN A 101 -5.64 -26.38 9.07
CA ASN A 101 -6.31 -26.73 10.29
C ASN A 101 -7.58 -25.86 10.49
N PRO A 102 -8.74 -26.46 10.82
CA PRO A 102 -9.99 -25.72 11.05
C PRO A 102 -9.91 -24.60 12.09
N LYS A 103 -8.89 -24.62 12.97
CA LYS A 103 -8.61 -23.51 13.90
C LYS A 103 -8.33 -22.19 13.19
N TYR A 104 -7.90 -22.21 11.91
CA TYR A 104 -7.74 -21.01 11.10
C TYR A 104 -9.04 -20.21 11.01
N TYR A 105 -10.11 -20.83 10.58
CA TYR A 105 -11.43 -20.19 10.45
C TYR A 105 -11.96 -19.68 11.78
N LYS A 106 -11.79 -20.47 12.86
CA LYS A 106 -12.19 -20.07 14.22
C LYS A 106 -11.46 -18.82 14.68
N LYS A 107 -10.14 -18.74 14.42
CA LYS A 107 -9.32 -17.58 14.79
C LYS A 107 -9.71 -16.34 14.00
N MET A 108 -9.89 -16.43 12.68
CA MET A 108 -10.37 -15.31 11.87
C MET A 108 -11.75 -14.84 12.32
N LYS A 109 -12.72 -15.73 12.47
CA LYS A 109 -14.07 -15.39 12.95
C LYS A 109 -14.05 -14.73 14.34
N LYS A 110 -13.10 -15.11 15.22
CA LYS A 110 -12.94 -14.45 16.52
C LYS A 110 -12.51 -12.98 16.36
N GLN A 111 -11.54 -12.70 15.50
CA GLN A 111 -11.08 -11.33 15.22
C GLN A 111 -12.22 -10.52 14.57
N LEU A 112 -12.91 -11.06 13.57
CA LEU A 112 -13.99 -10.38 12.87
C LEU A 112 -15.15 -9.99 13.80
N ARG A 113 -15.49 -10.85 14.79
CA ARG A 113 -16.51 -10.51 15.80
C ARG A 113 -16.14 -9.36 16.71
N ASP A 114 -14.89 -9.00 16.81
CA ASP A 114 -14.43 -7.82 17.57
C ASP A 114 -14.96 -6.51 16.94
N GLY A 115 -15.10 -6.46 15.61
CA GLY A 115 -15.68 -5.32 14.88
C GLY A 115 -14.78 -4.08 14.76
N ARG A 116 -13.63 -4.05 15.43
CA ARG A 116 -12.71 -2.90 15.44
C ARG A 116 -11.65 -2.94 14.33
N TYR A 117 -11.44 -4.10 13.70
CA TYR A 117 -10.55 -4.22 12.55
C TYR A 117 -11.07 -3.45 11.34
N LYS A 118 -10.17 -2.82 10.59
CA LYS A 118 -10.47 -1.99 9.42
C LYS A 118 -9.77 -2.47 8.15
N ALA A 119 -9.00 -3.53 8.25
CA ALA A 119 -8.28 -4.15 7.13
C ALA A 119 -8.03 -5.64 7.41
N MET A 120 -7.51 -6.33 6.41
CA MET A 120 -6.99 -7.69 6.53
C MET A 120 -5.54 -7.72 6.07
N ALA A 121 -4.67 -8.41 6.81
CA ALA A 121 -3.28 -8.64 6.41
C ALA A 121 -3.20 -9.59 5.20
N GLU A 122 -2.02 -9.69 4.62
CA GLU A 122 -1.79 -10.53 3.45
C GLU A 122 -2.11 -12.02 3.69
N ILE A 123 -2.66 -12.67 2.67
CA ILE A 123 -2.86 -14.12 2.59
C ILE A 123 -1.68 -14.74 1.86
N LEU A 124 -1.00 -15.71 2.49
CA LEU A 124 0.09 -16.43 1.86
C LEU A 124 -0.43 -17.45 0.84
N LEU A 125 -0.19 -17.21 -0.44
CA LEU A 125 -0.45 -18.18 -1.50
C LEU A 125 0.81 -19.00 -1.79
N TYR A 126 1.93 -18.33 -2.04
CA TYR A 126 3.22 -18.99 -2.12
C TYR A 126 4.28 -18.19 -1.37
N HIS A 127 4.93 -18.86 -0.45
CA HIS A 127 6.07 -18.36 0.31
C HIS A 127 7.15 -19.43 0.32
N ALA A 128 8.29 -19.16 -0.30
CA ALA A 128 9.39 -20.10 -0.37
C ALA A 128 9.97 -20.39 1.02
N GLN A 129 10.55 -21.55 1.19
CA GLN A 129 11.26 -21.90 2.41
C GLN A 129 12.38 -20.90 2.73
N LYS A 130 12.48 -20.45 3.98
CA LYS A 130 13.49 -19.50 4.44
C LYS A 130 14.48 -20.18 5.41
N GLY A 131 15.32 -21.07 4.87
CA GLY A 131 16.18 -21.90 5.69
C GLY A 131 15.36 -22.71 6.70
N ASP A 132 15.82 -22.78 7.97
CA ASP A 132 15.09 -23.46 9.04
C ASP A 132 14.04 -22.56 9.73
N LYS A 133 13.93 -21.29 9.35
CA LYS A 133 13.10 -20.30 10.05
C LYS A 133 11.63 -20.33 9.65
N ALA A 134 11.32 -20.66 8.40
CA ALA A 134 9.96 -20.72 7.91
C ALA A 134 9.84 -21.82 6.84
N PRO A 135 8.91 -22.78 7.00
CA PRO A 135 8.64 -23.78 5.98
C PRO A 135 8.04 -23.14 4.74
N GLU A 136 8.13 -23.84 3.62
CA GLU A 136 7.37 -23.48 2.42
C GLU A 136 5.87 -23.43 2.72
N VAL A 137 5.19 -22.45 2.16
CA VAL A 137 3.73 -22.38 2.14
C VAL A 137 3.28 -22.37 0.69
N MET A 138 2.46 -23.33 0.31
CA MET A 138 1.88 -23.47 -1.02
C MET A 138 0.39 -23.67 -0.90
N VAL A 139 -0.36 -22.62 -1.19
CA VAL A 139 -1.83 -22.60 -1.13
C VAL A 139 -2.32 -21.92 -2.39
N TYR A 140 -3.05 -22.63 -3.21
CA TYR A 140 -3.55 -22.07 -4.46
C TYR A 140 -4.70 -21.07 -4.22
N PRO A 141 -4.90 -20.09 -5.14
CA PRO A 141 -5.99 -19.11 -5.04
C PRO A 141 -7.40 -19.70 -4.91
N ASP A 142 -7.62 -20.89 -5.43
CA ASP A 142 -8.90 -21.62 -5.37
C ASP A 142 -9.08 -22.49 -4.10
N ASP A 143 -8.11 -22.49 -3.18
CA ASP A 143 -8.20 -23.21 -1.90
C ASP A 143 -9.33 -22.63 -1.02
N PRO A 144 -10.05 -23.49 -0.26
CA PRO A 144 -11.12 -23.03 0.64
C PRO A 144 -10.70 -21.96 1.66
N ARG A 145 -9.45 -21.99 2.14
CA ARG A 145 -8.91 -20.99 3.08
C ARG A 145 -8.81 -19.60 2.43
N VAL A 146 -8.40 -19.59 1.17
CA VAL A 146 -8.24 -18.36 0.37
C VAL A 146 -9.61 -17.81 0.01
N LYS A 147 -10.53 -18.66 -0.48
CA LYS A 147 -11.91 -18.28 -0.79
C LYS A 147 -12.64 -17.72 0.44
N PHE A 148 -12.45 -18.33 1.60
CA PHE A 148 -13.01 -17.81 2.85
C PHE A 148 -12.49 -16.40 3.15
N ALA A 149 -11.17 -16.18 3.07
CA ALA A 149 -10.59 -14.90 3.32
C ALA A 149 -10.99 -13.83 2.27
N LEU A 150 -11.09 -14.22 1.00
CA LEU A 150 -11.60 -13.35 -0.06
C LEU A 150 -13.05 -12.93 0.18
N ASN A 151 -13.93 -13.87 0.56
CA ASN A 151 -15.32 -13.55 0.87
C ASN A 151 -15.43 -12.56 2.03
N VAL A 152 -14.59 -12.71 3.07
CA VAL A 152 -14.49 -11.73 4.17
C VAL A 152 -14.04 -10.38 3.65
N ALA A 153 -13.03 -10.33 2.80
CA ALA A 153 -12.54 -9.08 2.22
C ALA A 153 -13.63 -8.36 1.40
N ILE A 154 -14.39 -9.12 0.60
CA ILE A 154 -15.52 -8.60 -0.18
C ILE A 154 -16.63 -8.07 0.73
N GLU A 155 -17.04 -8.84 1.74
CA GLU A 155 -18.10 -8.48 2.71
C GLU A 155 -17.77 -7.18 3.46
N HIS A 156 -16.50 -7.00 3.83
CA HIS A 156 -16.04 -5.81 4.56
C HIS A 156 -15.54 -4.68 3.65
N HIS A 157 -15.57 -4.83 2.33
CA HIS A 157 -15.01 -3.90 1.35
C HIS A 157 -13.52 -3.60 1.58
N TRP A 158 -12.75 -4.57 2.06
CA TRP A 158 -11.30 -4.46 2.25
C TRP A 158 -10.57 -4.96 1.01
N PRO A 159 -9.50 -4.33 0.55
CA PRO A 159 -8.64 -4.92 -0.48
C PRO A 159 -8.15 -6.30 -0.07
N PHE A 160 -8.10 -7.23 -1.02
CA PHE A 160 -7.62 -8.57 -0.77
C PHE A 160 -6.12 -8.66 -1.06
N VAL A 161 -5.30 -8.57 -0.02
CA VAL A 161 -3.84 -8.60 -0.13
C VAL A 161 -3.36 -10.05 -0.20
N ILE A 162 -2.63 -10.40 -1.28
CA ILE A 162 -2.07 -11.73 -1.51
C ILE A 162 -0.54 -11.68 -1.59
N HIS A 163 0.11 -12.75 -1.14
CA HIS A 163 1.56 -12.91 -1.18
C HIS A 163 1.92 -14.10 -2.08
N ILE A 164 2.63 -13.83 -3.18
CA ILE A 164 3.17 -14.85 -4.08
C ILE A 164 4.60 -14.48 -4.43
N GLU A 165 5.55 -15.33 -4.13
CA GLU A 165 6.97 -15.16 -4.45
C GLU A 165 7.29 -15.78 -5.82
N PHE A 166 6.87 -15.13 -6.91
CA PHE A 166 7.05 -15.65 -8.26
C PHE A 166 8.51 -15.89 -8.66
N ALA A 167 9.47 -15.13 -8.12
CA ALA A 167 10.88 -15.34 -8.40
C ALA A 167 11.42 -16.68 -7.86
N SER A 168 10.75 -17.25 -6.84
CA SER A 168 11.10 -18.56 -6.28
C SER A 168 10.34 -19.72 -6.91
N LEU A 169 9.34 -19.45 -7.76
CA LEU A 169 8.59 -20.45 -8.50
C LEU A 169 9.23 -20.73 -9.86
N GLN A 170 9.24 -22.00 -10.30
CA GLN A 170 9.83 -22.40 -11.58
C GLN A 170 8.88 -23.27 -12.42
N GLY A 171 9.15 -23.32 -13.74
CA GLY A 171 8.50 -24.22 -14.69
C GLY A 171 6.97 -24.25 -14.58
N LYS A 172 6.41 -25.45 -14.52
CA LYS A 172 4.95 -25.66 -14.47
C LYS A 172 4.29 -25.03 -13.24
N GLN A 173 4.96 -25.04 -12.09
CA GLN A 173 4.42 -24.48 -10.84
C GLN A 173 4.24 -22.96 -10.96
N ARG A 174 5.24 -22.25 -11.51
CA ARG A 174 5.12 -20.81 -11.76
C ARG A 174 3.98 -20.49 -12.73
N GLN A 175 3.83 -21.29 -13.78
CA GLN A 175 2.74 -21.13 -14.74
C GLN A 175 1.37 -21.35 -14.09
N GLN A 176 1.23 -22.38 -13.25
CA GLN A 176 -0.01 -22.65 -12.52
C GLN A 176 -0.40 -21.53 -11.58
N PHE A 177 0.55 -21.01 -10.77
CA PHE A 177 0.29 -19.88 -9.89
C PHE A 177 -0.10 -18.63 -10.67
N MET A 178 0.61 -18.34 -11.76
CA MET A 178 0.28 -17.20 -12.62
C MET A 178 -1.12 -17.33 -13.23
N GLN A 179 -1.46 -18.51 -13.75
CA GLN A 179 -2.80 -18.74 -14.33
C GLN A 179 -3.90 -18.64 -13.28
N LYS A 180 -3.71 -19.23 -12.08
CA LYS A 180 -4.70 -19.16 -11.01
C LYS A 180 -4.84 -17.75 -10.42
N MET A 181 -3.77 -16.97 -10.36
CA MET A 181 -3.84 -15.54 -10.02
C MET A 181 -4.63 -14.75 -11.07
N LYS A 182 -4.38 -14.98 -12.35
CA LYS A 182 -5.16 -14.36 -13.43
C LYS A 182 -6.64 -14.72 -13.38
N ASN A 183 -6.98 -15.96 -13.05
CA ASN A 183 -8.36 -16.39 -12.85
C ASN A 183 -8.99 -15.65 -11.66
N LEU A 184 -8.30 -15.57 -10.52
CA LEU A 184 -8.75 -14.81 -9.36
C LEU A 184 -9.07 -13.35 -9.71
N LEU A 185 -8.21 -12.69 -10.50
CA LEU A 185 -8.42 -11.32 -10.97
C LEU A 185 -9.64 -11.22 -11.90
N ALA A 186 -9.77 -12.13 -12.85
CA ALA A 186 -10.88 -12.15 -13.82
C ALA A 186 -12.23 -12.46 -13.18
N GLU A 187 -12.27 -13.32 -12.16
CA GLU A 187 -13.47 -13.69 -11.42
C GLU A 187 -13.95 -12.60 -10.46
N ASN A 188 -13.09 -11.63 -10.11
CA ASN A 188 -13.39 -10.56 -9.17
C ASN A 188 -13.09 -9.16 -9.75
N PRO A 189 -13.64 -8.79 -10.92
CA PRO A 189 -13.24 -7.57 -11.64
C PRO A 189 -13.52 -6.27 -10.88
N ASN A 190 -14.47 -6.27 -9.96
CA ASN A 190 -14.89 -5.12 -9.17
C ASN A 190 -14.29 -5.10 -7.75
N HIS A 191 -13.42 -6.05 -7.42
CA HIS A 191 -12.77 -6.11 -6.11
C HIS A 191 -11.26 -5.95 -6.22
N ALA A 192 -10.68 -5.07 -5.40
CA ALA A 192 -9.25 -4.81 -5.43
C ALA A 192 -8.45 -6.02 -4.91
N ILE A 193 -7.65 -6.62 -5.77
CA ILE A 193 -6.66 -7.65 -5.44
C ILE A 193 -5.28 -6.98 -5.39
N VAL A 194 -4.60 -7.10 -4.27
CA VAL A 194 -3.35 -6.39 -4.03
C VAL A 194 -2.20 -7.39 -3.88
N LEU A 195 -1.25 -7.35 -4.79
CA LEU A 195 -0.09 -8.25 -4.79
C LEU A 195 1.05 -7.66 -3.97
N ASN A 196 1.35 -8.28 -2.83
CA ASN A 196 2.43 -7.82 -1.96
C ASN A 196 3.81 -8.04 -2.61
N HIS A 197 4.80 -7.19 -2.30
CA HIS A 197 6.18 -7.23 -2.82
C HIS A 197 6.25 -7.26 -4.36
N LEU A 198 5.29 -6.64 -5.07
CA LEU A 198 5.14 -6.75 -6.54
C LEU A 198 5.06 -8.22 -7.02
N GLY A 199 4.80 -9.17 -6.11
CA GLY A 199 4.90 -10.61 -6.38
C GLY A 199 6.32 -11.08 -6.69
N GLN A 200 7.37 -10.30 -6.39
CA GLN A 200 8.74 -10.51 -6.86
C GLN A 200 8.85 -10.62 -8.39
N LEU A 201 7.95 -9.95 -9.12
CA LEU A 201 7.97 -9.84 -10.58
C LEU A 201 8.89 -8.70 -11.02
N ARG A 202 9.47 -8.80 -12.21
CA ARG A 202 10.16 -7.70 -12.87
C ARG A 202 9.15 -6.74 -13.50
N ALA A 203 9.56 -5.52 -13.82
CA ALA A 203 8.69 -4.53 -14.44
C ALA A 203 8.04 -5.03 -15.73
N ASN A 204 8.80 -5.68 -16.60
CA ASN A 204 8.31 -6.24 -17.89
C ASN A 204 7.34 -7.43 -17.72
N GLU A 205 7.39 -8.15 -16.59
CA GLU A 205 6.44 -9.22 -16.25
C GLU A 205 5.16 -8.67 -15.63
N LEU A 206 5.27 -7.59 -14.86
CA LEU A 206 4.14 -6.93 -14.20
C LEU A 206 3.33 -6.05 -15.16
N ALA A 207 3.96 -5.34 -16.09
CA ALA A 207 3.33 -4.41 -17.03
C ALA A 207 2.10 -5.00 -17.77
N PRO A 208 2.16 -6.20 -18.38
CA PRO A 208 1.00 -6.78 -19.05
C PRO A 208 -0.15 -7.10 -18.09
N LEU A 209 0.15 -7.44 -16.82
CA LEU A 209 -0.88 -7.72 -15.81
C LEU A 209 -1.61 -6.45 -15.39
N LEU A 210 -0.88 -5.36 -15.11
CA LEU A 210 -1.49 -4.06 -14.74
C LEU A 210 -2.35 -3.50 -15.88
N ARG A 211 -1.92 -3.66 -17.13
CA ARG A 211 -2.68 -3.25 -18.30
C ARG A 211 -3.97 -4.04 -18.47
N GLN A 212 -3.91 -5.35 -18.23
CA GLN A 212 -5.05 -6.25 -18.43
C GLN A 212 -6.06 -6.20 -17.28
N TYR A 213 -5.59 -6.03 -16.03
CA TYR A 213 -6.42 -6.16 -14.83
C TYR A 213 -6.43 -4.86 -14.05
N GLN A 214 -7.48 -4.05 -14.23
CA GLN A 214 -7.63 -2.76 -13.52
C GLN A 214 -7.85 -2.93 -12.02
N ASN A 215 -8.30 -4.10 -11.57
CA ASN A 215 -8.45 -4.48 -10.16
C ASN A 215 -7.18 -5.04 -9.52
N LEU A 216 -6.08 -5.19 -10.27
CA LEU A 216 -4.77 -5.54 -9.72
C LEU A 216 -4.08 -4.28 -9.22
N HIS A 217 -3.69 -4.31 -7.96
CA HIS A 217 -2.81 -3.32 -7.33
C HIS A 217 -1.56 -4.01 -6.78
N VAL A 218 -0.51 -3.25 -6.54
CA VAL A 218 0.76 -3.80 -6.03
C VAL A 218 1.31 -2.98 -4.88
N LEU A 219 1.84 -3.66 -3.86
CA LEU A 219 2.54 -3.02 -2.74
C LEU A 219 4.03 -2.94 -3.02
N THR A 220 4.61 -1.79 -2.70
CA THR A 220 6.05 -1.51 -2.87
C THR A 220 6.93 -2.10 -1.77
N ALA A 221 6.38 -2.93 -0.91
CA ALA A 221 7.08 -3.52 0.22
C ALA A 221 8.35 -4.29 -0.19
N HIS A 222 9.45 -4.09 0.54
CA HIS A 222 10.75 -4.73 0.34
C HIS A 222 11.39 -4.53 -1.04
N THR A 223 11.06 -3.45 -1.76
CA THR A 223 11.57 -3.18 -3.10
C THR A 223 12.69 -2.14 -3.18
N ASN A 224 13.23 -1.73 -2.03
CA ASN A 224 14.27 -0.71 -1.91
C ASN A 224 15.58 -1.29 -1.37
N PRO A 225 16.73 -0.66 -1.67
CA PRO A 225 18.05 -1.15 -1.27
C PRO A 225 18.25 -1.33 0.24
N ALA A 226 17.60 -0.50 1.09
CA ALA A 226 17.72 -0.61 2.55
C ALA A 226 17.28 -1.98 3.10
N ILE A 227 16.37 -2.67 2.42
CA ILE A 227 15.97 -4.04 2.77
C ILE A 227 16.73 -5.07 1.96
N ILE A 228 16.89 -4.85 0.64
CA ILE A 228 17.44 -5.85 -0.28
C ILE A 228 18.87 -6.21 0.09
N THR A 229 19.70 -5.24 0.45
CA THR A 229 21.11 -5.46 0.85
C THR A 229 21.27 -6.31 2.11
N HIS A 230 20.23 -6.42 2.91
CA HIS A 230 20.20 -7.21 4.16
C HIS A 230 19.37 -8.50 4.05
N SER A 231 18.98 -8.88 2.84
CA SER A 231 18.12 -10.03 2.58
C SER A 231 18.70 -10.93 1.49
N ASN A 232 18.62 -12.25 1.68
CA ASN A 232 18.94 -13.23 0.66
C ASN A 232 17.72 -13.59 -0.20
N GLN A 233 16.62 -12.83 -0.09
CA GLN A 233 15.41 -13.10 -0.86
C GLN A 233 15.50 -12.42 -2.23
N PRO A 234 14.91 -13.00 -3.28
CA PRO A 234 14.93 -12.45 -4.63
C PRO A 234 13.91 -11.31 -4.80
N TRP A 235 14.03 -10.28 -3.92
CA TRP A 235 13.17 -9.11 -3.99
C TRP A 235 13.37 -8.33 -5.28
N SER A 236 12.28 -7.81 -5.84
CA SER A 236 12.36 -6.92 -6.99
C SER A 236 12.92 -5.57 -6.56
N ASN A 237 14.10 -5.19 -7.06
CA ASN A 237 14.67 -3.88 -6.80
C ASN A 237 14.05 -2.84 -7.75
N MET A 238 13.40 -1.83 -7.21
CA MET A 238 12.83 -0.72 -8.00
C MET A 238 13.82 0.43 -8.22
N PHE A 239 15.01 0.39 -7.62
CA PHE A 239 15.90 1.53 -7.51
C PHE A 239 17.18 1.36 -8.33
N ASP A 240 17.62 2.49 -8.89
CA ASP A 240 18.99 2.73 -9.35
C ASP A 240 19.55 3.92 -8.52
N GLY A 241 20.52 3.64 -7.67
CA GLY A 241 20.95 4.58 -6.64
C GLY A 241 19.80 4.95 -5.71
N LYS A 242 19.50 6.24 -5.58
CA LYS A 242 18.41 6.78 -4.74
C LYS A 242 17.13 7.10 -5.52
N LYS A 243 17.09 6.83 -6.82
CA LYS A 243 15.94 7.08 -7.68
C LYS A 243 15.31 5.77 -8.13
N LEU A 244 14.10 5.83 -8.65
CA LEU A 244 13.53 4.71 -9.38
C LEU A 244 14.37 4.44 -10.63
N SER A 245 14.60 3.17 -10.96
CA SER A 245 15.12 2.82 -12.28
C SER A 245 14.12 3.24 -13.37
N SER A 246 14.60 3.48 -14.59
CA SER A 246 13.75 3.97 -15.69
C SER A 246 12.55 3.07 -15.94
N GLU A 247 12.74 1.75 -15.93
CA GLU A 247 11.67 0.78 -16.17
C GLU A 247 10.55 0.84 -15.12
N TRP A 248 10.88 1.03 -13.84
CA TRP A 248 9.90 1.16 -12.77
C TRP A 248 9.24 2.53 -12.75
N LYS A 249 10.01 3.60 -13.02
CA LYS A 249 9.48 4.94 -13.17
C LYS A 249 8.44 5.00 -14.29
N ASP A 250 8.76 4.48 -15.47
CA ASP A 250 7.87 4.45 -16.63
C ASP A 250 6.59 3.64 -16.33
N LEU A 251 6.74 2.50 -15.63
CA LEU A 251 5.60 1.67 -15.27
C LEU A 251 4.66 2.36 -14.27
N ILE A 252 5.20 3.06 -13.27
CA ILE A 252 4.42 3.87 -12.33
C ILE A 252 3.70 5.01 -13.06
N LEU A 253 4.38 5.71 -13.97
CA LEU A 253 3.77 6.79 -14.76
C LEU A 253 2.62 6.30 -15.66
N GLN A 254 2.72 5.07 -16.18
CA GLN A 254 1.66 4.45 -16.98
C GLN A 254 0.49 3.93 -16.13
N HIS A 255 0.73 3.55 -14.88
CA HIS A 255 -0.23 2.91 -13.99
C HIS A 255 -0.27 3.54 -12.58
N PRO A 256 -0.38 4.88 -12.44
CA PRO A 256 -0.20 5.57 -11.17
C PRO A 256 -1.21 5.14 -10.09
N ASN A 257 -2.38 4.68 -10.48
CA ASN A 257 -3.45 4.27 -9.56
C ASN A 257 -3.36 2.81 -9.08
N GLN A 258 -2.36 2.06 -9.55
CA GLN A 258 -2.21 0.64 -9.21
C GLN A 258 -1.01 0.37 -8.27
N PHE A 259 -0.11 1.34 -8.06
CA PHE A 259 1.00 1.23 -7.10
C PHE A 259 0.60 1.83 -5.76
N VAL A 260 0.84 1.09 -4.69
CA VAL A 260 0.52 1.51 -3.32
C VAL A 260 1.77 1.41 -2.46
N PHE A 261 2.09 2.49 -1.79
CA PHE A 261 3.24 2.51 -0.87
C PHE A 261 3.03 1.56 0.30
N ALA A 262 4.03 0.74 0.60
CA ALA A 262 4.09 -0.14 1.75
C ALA A 262 5.54 -0.48 2.09
N LEU A 263 5.81 -0.81 3.35
CA LEU A 263 7.14 -1.16 3.85
C LEU A 263 7.27 -2.63 4.25
N ASP A 264 6.20 -3.26 4.74
CA ASP A 264 6.19 -4.58 5.40
C ASP A 264 7.27 -4.72 6.49
N ASN A 265 7.35 -3.71 7.35
CA ASN A 265 8.18 -3.80 8.54
C ASN A 265 7.61 -4.84 9.50
N VAL A 266 8.46 -5.72 10.01
CA VAL A 266 8.04 -6.86 10.86
C VAL A 266 8.84 -6.93 12.15
N TRP A 267 10.17 -6.98 12.02
CA TRP A 267 11.09 -7.24 13.10
C TRP A 267 11.57 -5.94 13.72
N GLU A 268 12.05 -5.98 14.96
CA GLU A 268 12.60 -4.81 15.66
C GLU A 268 13.63 -4.06 14.81
N ARG A 269 14.52 -4.78 14.12
CA ARG A 269 15.51 -4.20 13.24
C ARG A 269 14.90 -3.40 12.08
N HIS A 270 13.75 -3.86 11.52
CA HIS A 270 13.02 -3.12 10.48
C HIS A 270 12.53 -1.76 11.02
N TRP A 271 12.02 -1.72 12.24
CA TRP A 271 11.52 -0.51 12.86
C TRP A 271 12.64 0.41 13.36
N ARG A 272 13.71 -0.14 13.96
CA ARG A 272 14.80 0.67 14.53
C ARG A 272 15.80 1.17 13.50
N GLU A 273 16.30 0.27 12.64
CA GLU A 273 17.44 0.56 11.77
C GLU A 273 17.02 0.90 10.36
N PHE A 274 16.16 0.08 9.74
CA PHE A 274 15.85 0.18 8.32
C PHE A 274 14.78 1.22 7.98
N TYR A 275 13.88 1.54 8.92
CA TYR A 275 12.76 2.44 8.65
C TYR A 275 13.21 3.80 8.11
N PRO A 276 14.12 4.53 8.77
CA PRO A 276 14.56 5.85 8.28
C PRO A 276 15.20 5.76 6.89
N GLU A 277 15.99 4.73 6.64
CA GLU A 277 16.68 4.56 5.37
C GLU A 277 15.69 4.21 4.24
N GLN A 278 14.75 3.29 4.46
CA GLN A 278 13.67 3.00 3.52
C GLN A 278 12.90 4.27 3.14
N MET A 279 12.55 5.09 4.14
CA MET A 279 11.83 6.34 3.90
C MET A 279 12.67 7.37 3.14
N ALA A 280 13.99 7.42 3.37
CA ALA A 280 14.88 8.28 2.60
C ALA A 280 14.91 7.90 1.11
N TYR A 281 14.95 6.59 0.80
CA TYR A 281 14.82 6.10 -0.57
C TYR A 281 13.48 6.51 -1.19
N TRP A 282 12.37 6.26 -0.51
CA TRP A 282 11.04 6.55 -1.05
C TRP A 282 10.75 8.04 -1.20
N LYS A 283 11.17 8.87 -0.25
CA LYS A 283 11.08 10.34 -0.37
C LYS A 283 11.85 10.84 -1.61
N SER A 284 13.07 10.34 -1.81
CA SER A 284 13.90 10.71 -2.98
C SER A 284 13.27 10.22 -4.31
N ALA A 285 12.74 9.00 -4.32
CA ALA A 285 12.12 8.40 -5.51
C ALA A 285 10.86 9.15 -5.94
N LEU A 286 9.97 9.46 -4.99
CA LEU A 286 8.71 10.14 -5.29
C LEU A 286 8.89 11.61 -5.63
N ALA A 287 9.93 12.27 -5.11
CA ALA A 287 10.28 13.65 -5.49
C ALA A 287 10.68 13.79 -6.98
N ASP A 288 11.03 12.69 -7.65
CA ASP A 288 11.39 12.63 -9.08
C ASP A 288 10.19 12.31 -9.99
N LEU A 289 8.99 12.26 -9.44
CA LEU A 289 7.73 12.01 -10.15
C LEU A 289 6.86 13.29 -10.20
N PRO A 290 5.94 13.40 -11.19
CA PRO A 290 4.89 14.42 -11.13
C PRO A 290 4.13 14.38 -9.81
N SER A 291 3.76 15.54 -9.28
CA SER A 291 3.16 15.65 -7.94
C SER A 291 1.93 14.75 -7.75
N GLU A 292 1.03 14.73 -8.73
CA GLU A 292 -0.18 13.89 -8.68
C GLU A 292 0.13 12.40 -8.63
N VAL A 293 1.19 11.95 -9.32
CA VAL A 293 1.64 10.55 -9.29
C VAL A 293 2.29 10.22 -7.95
N ALA A 294 3.15 11.13 -7.44
CA ALA A 294 3.78 10.97 -6.14
C ALA A 294 2.73 10.85 -5.01
N HIS A 295 1.73 11.73 -5.00
CA HIS A 295 0.61 11.69 -4.04
C HIS A 295 -0.23 10.41 -4.19
N ALA A 296 -0.54 9.98 -5.42
CA ALA A 296 -1.27 8.74 -5.65
C ALA A 296 -0.56 7.54 -5.03
N VAL A 297 0.75 7.39 -5.28
CA VAL A 297 1.56 6.27 -4.76
C VAL A 297 1.77 6.37 -3.25
N ALA A 298 2.12 7.57 -2.73
CA ALA A 298 2.47 7.75 -1.32
C ALA A 298 1.29 7.49 -0.36
N HIS A 299 0.08 7.93 -0.71
CA HIS A 299 -1.09 7.82 0.16
C HIS A 299 -2.42 7.66 -0.57
N GLY A 300 -2.66 8.38 -1.70
CA GLY A 300 -3.99 8.47 -2.30
C GLY A 300 -4.57 7.11 -2.71
N ASN A 301 -3.75 6.18 -3.22
CA ASN A 301 -4.22 4.83 -3.55
C ASN A 301 -4.59 4.02 -2.29
N ALA A 302 -3.83 4.17 -1.20
CA ALA A 302 -4.18 3.54 0.06
C ALA A 302 -5.48 4.12 0.64
N GLU A 303 -5.66 5.44 0.60
CA GLU A 303 -6.90 6.11 1.04
C GLU A 303 -8.11 5.60 0.27
N ARG A 304 -8.00 5.57 -1.05
CA ARG A 304 -9.08 5.09 -1.92
C ARG A 304 -9.40 3.61 -1.69
N LEU A 305 -8.39 2.74 -1.63
CA LEU A 305 -8.58 1.30 -1.54
C LEU A 305 -9.08 0.85 -0.17
N TRP A 306 -8.56 1.41 0.92
CA TRP A 306 -8.98 1.07 2.29
C TRP A 306 -10.01 2.04 2.85
N GLN A 307 -10.56 2.95 2.02
CA GLN A 307 -11.58 3.93 2.41
C GLN A 307 -11.15 4.77 3.63
N LEU A 308 -9.87 5.17 3.65
CA LEU A 308 -9.32 5.98 4.73
C LEU A 308 -9.61 7.45 4.48
N ALA A 309 -9.97 8.19 5.54
CA ALA A 309 -10.10 9.64 5.41
C ALA A 309 -8.72 10.26 5.09
N PRO A 310 -8.63 11.26 4.20
CA PRO A 310 -7.40 12.03 3.99
C PRO A 310 -6.89 12.68 5.29
N ARG A 311 -5.59 13.07 5.28
CA ARG A 311 -4.97 13.81 6.38
C ARG A 311 -5.57 15.21 6.53
#